data_a1cf5d6f3a1b2c47bbe9709864782954
#
_entry.id   a1cf5d6f3a1b2c47bbe9709864782954
#
_cell.length_a   1.000
_cell.length_b   1.000
_cell.length_c   1.000
_cell.angle_alpha   90.00
_cell.angle_beta   90.00
_cell.angle_gamma   90.00
#
_symmetry.space_group_name_H-M   'P 1'
#
loop_
_entity.id
_entity.type
_entity.pdbx_description
1 polymer ?
#
loop_
_entity_poly.entity_id
_entity_poly.type
_entity_poly.pdbx_seq_one_letter_code
_entity_poly.pdbx_strand_id
1 'polypeptide(L)'
;MEWGSVALLGFSAINTINILRQSQLSLTERLIWIFYTIFFVIFIAEEISWGERLHGYGIDSIKAINTQGETNLHNIGAFQLKGLLHLGWAALGLLLGLGSWIIKDSPLLPDKKLSLYFLIPAIWYISFEFCRDGGSCPITVANHQEIYEFLIAIGLFLHTRLWRHRKTILNHSKTI
;
A
#
# COMPACT_ATOMS: atom_id res chain seq x y z
N MET A 1 1.94 -2.84 14.89
CA MET A 1 2.34 -3.14 13.49
C MET A 1 2.49 -1.89 12.62
N GLU A 2 1.77 -0.81 12.89
CA GLU A 2 1.82 0.47 12.14
C GLU A 2 3.24 0.98 11.87
N TRP A 3 4.11 1.12 12.87
CA TRP A 3 5.51 1.54 12.66
C TRP A 3 6.32 0.60 11.76
N GLY A 4 5.97 -0.68 11.73
CA GLY A 4 6.56 -1.65 10.79
C GLY A 4 6.13 -1.36 9.35
N SER A 5 4.86 -1.04 9.12
CA SER A 5 4.32 -0.61 7.82
C SER A 5 4.98 0.68 7.37
N VAL A 6 5.07 1.68 8.24
CA VAL A 6 5.77 2.97 7.98
C VAL A 6 7.21 2.74 7.54
N ALA A 7 7.97 1.90 8.26
CA ALA A 7 9.36 1.60 7.90
C ALA A 7 9.47 0.93 6.52
N LEU A 8 8.63 -0.08 6.24
CA LEU A 8 8.62 -0.79 4.94
C LEU A 8 8.24 0.13 3.79
N LEU A 9 7.21 0.98 3.97
CA LEU A 9 6.81 1.97 2.99
C LEU A 9 7.90 3.04 2.78
N GLY A 10 8.61 3.44 3.84
CA GLY A 10 9.76 4.34 3.77
C GLY A 10 10.90 3.74 2.92
N PHE A 11 11.27 2.48 3.17
CA PHE A 11 12.25 1.78 2.32
C PHE A 11 11.75 1.60 0.89
N SER A 12 10.44 1.40 0.68
CA SER A 12 9.84 1.34 -0.65
C SER A 12 9.96 2.67 -1.39
N ALA A 13 9.68 3.79 -0.73
CA ALA A 13 9.86 5.12 -1.29
C ALA A 13 11.32 5.40 -1.67
N ILE A 14 12.29 5.02 -0.81
CA ILE A 14 13.71 5.12 -1.13
C ILE A 14 14.07 4.27 -2.35
N ASN A 15 13.54 3.05 -2.45
CA ASN A 15 13.76 2.20 -3.61
C ASN A 15 13.21 2.82 -4.89
N THR A 16 11.99 3.40 -4.88
CA THR A 16 11.41 4.05 -6.05
C THR A 16 12.18 5.29 -6.48
N ILE A 17 12.64 6.11 -5.53
CA ILE A 17 13.52 7.25 -5.82
C ILE A 17 14.83 6.78 -6.49
N ASN A 18 15.43 5.69 -5.98
CA ASN A 18 16.63 5.13 -6.59
C ASN A 18 16.39 4.56 -8.00
N ILE A 19 15.20 3.99 -8.25
CA ILE A 19 14.79 3.55 -9.60
C ILE A 19 14.65 4.78 -10.51
N LEU A 20 13.98 5.85 -10.05
CA LEU A 20 13.77 7.08 -10.82
C LEU A 20 15.08 7.80 -11.22
N ARG A 21 16.16 7.61 -10.46
CA ARG A 21 17.49 8.16 -10.79
C ARG A 21 18.20 7.41 -11.93
N GLN A 22 17.66 6.27 -12.37
CA GLN A 22 18.24 5.53 -13.49
C GLN A 22 17.91 6.22 -14.83
N SER A 23 18.90 6.38 -15.69
CA SER A 23 18.77 7.10 -16.97
C SER A 23 17.98 6.36 -18.05
N GLN A 24 17.80 5.03 -17.90
CA GLN A 24 17.24 4.15 -18.93
C GLN A 24 15.76 3.80 -18.74
N LEU A 25 15.00 4.61 -17.99
CA LEU A 25 13.56 4.40 -17.84
C LEU A 25 12.81 4.99 -19.02
N SER A 26 11.85 4.23 -19.59
CA SER A 26 10.83 4.77 -20.49
C SER A 26 9.95 5.79 -19.75
N LEU A 27 9.27 6.66 -20.47
CA LEU A 27 8.34 7.63 -19.89
C LEU A 27 7.27 6.92 -19.03
N THR A 28 6.71 5.82 -19.54
CA THR A 28 5.69 5.03 -18.82
C THR A 28 6.24 4.48 -17.50
N GLU A 29 7.42 3.85 -17.51
CA GLU A 29 8.05 3.36 -16.28
C GLU A 29 8.30 4.50 -15.29
N ARG A 30 8.77 5.65 -15.76
CA ARG A 30 9.02 6.83 -14.92
C ARG A 30 7.73 7.33 -14.26
N LEU A 31 6.63 7.44 -15.01
CA LEU A 31 5.34 7.85 -14.46
C LEU A 31 4.81 6.86 -13.42
N ILE A 32 4.95 5.56 -13.66
CA ILE A 32 4.57 4.53 -12.69
C ILE A 32 5.37 4.65 -11.39
N TRP A 33 6.68 4.86 -11.47
CA TRP A 33 7.51 4.97 -10.27
C TRP A 33 7.31 6.30 -9.52
N ILE A 34 6.98 7.39 -10.23
CA ILE A 34 6.52 8.64 -9.60
C ILE A 34 5.21 8.39 -8.84
N PHE A 35 4.24 7.72 -9.47
CA PHE A 35 2.97 7.36 -8.83
C PHE A 35 3.22 6.53 -7.56
N TYR A 36 4.03 5.49 -7.61
CA TYR A 36 4.36 4.69 -6.42
C TYR A 36 5.05 5.52 -5.33
N THR A 37 5.95 6.43 -5.70
CA THR A 37 6.62 7.29 -4.72
C THR A 37 5.62 8.18 -4.00
N ILE A 38 4.72 8.84 -4.72
CA ILE A 38 3.66 9.67 -4.15
C ILE A 38 2.73 8.83 -3.28
N PHE A 39 2.33 7.66 -3.77
CA PHE A 39 1.50 6.70 -3.03
C PHE A 39 2.14 6.35 -1.68
N PHE A 40 3.40 5.96 -1.64
CA PHE A 40 4.09 5.61 -0.39
C PHE A 40 4.19 6.81 0.57
N VAL A 41 4.48 8.01 0.06
CA VAL A 41 4.55 9.21 0.89
C VAL A 41 3.20 9.54 1.52
N ILE A 42 2.10 9.45 0.77
CA ILE A 42 0.75 9.66 1.28
C ILE A 42 0.41 8.60 2.35
N PHE A 43 0.69 7.32 2.07
CA PHE A 43 0.41 6.25 3.04
C PHE A 43 1.21 6.41 4.33
N ILE A 44 2.49 6.76 4.24
CA ILE A 44 3.30 7.07 5.44
C ILE A 44 2.68 8.23 6.20
N ALA A 45 2.26 9.30 5.51
CA ALA A 45 1.63 10.44 6.16
C ALA A 45 0.33 10.06 6.86
N GLU A 46 -0.52 9.24 6.25
CA GLU A 46 -1.75 8.71 6.85
C GLU A 46 -1.46 7.85 8.09
N GLU A 47 -0.48 6.95 8.05
CA GLU A 47 -0.10 6.08 9.16
C GLU A 47 0.43 6.85 10.38
N ILE A 48 1.14 7.96 10.16
CA ILE A 48 1.65 8.82 11.22
C ILE A 48 0.70 9.97 11.55
N SER A 49 -0.56 9.90 11.08
CA SER A 49 -1.58 10.94 11.26
C SER A 49 -1.06 12.33 10.86
N TRP A 50 -0.41 12.41 9.67
CA TRP A 50 0.21 13.62 9.11
C TRP A 50 1.23 14.27 10.07
N GLY A 51 1.91 13.44 10.86
CA GLY A 51 2.94 13.88 11.79
C GLY A 51 2.45 14.04 13.23
N GLU A 52 1.14 14.00 13.50
CA GLU A 52 0.61 14.13 14.86
C GLU A 52 1.25 13.13 15.83
N ARG A 53 1.44 11.88 15.40
CA ARG A 53 2.09 10.84 16.22
C ARG A 53 3.57 11.10 16.51
N LEU A 54 4.21 12.04 15.80
CA LEU A 54 5.62 12.41 16.01
C LEU A 54 5.78 13.60 16.95
N HIS A 55 4.90 14.60 16.85
CA HIS A 55 5.03 15.88 17.56
C HIS A 55 3.86 16.22 18.48
N GLY A 56 2.79 15.41 18.49
CA GLY A 56 1.65 15.58 19.38
C GLY A 56 0.63 16.65 18.96
N TYR A 57 0.85 17.35 17.85
CA TYR A 57 -0.04 18.41 17.37
C TYR A 57 -0.84 17.91 16.17
N GLY A 58 -2.17 18.00 16.25
CA GLY A 58 -3.07 17.62 15.18
C GLY A 58 -3.95 18.79 14.73
N ILE A 59 -4.76 18.54 13.68
CA ILE A 59 -5.69 19.52 13.12
C ILE A 59 -7.06 19.28 13.77
N ASP A 60 -7.50 20.17 14.67
CA ASP A 60 -8.73 20.00 15.46
C ASP A 60 -9.98 19.80 14.60
N SER A 61 -10.10 20.48 13.46
CA SER A 61 -11.23 20.32 12.54
C SER A 61 -11.30 18.90 11.92
N ILE A 62 -10.15 18.26 11.68
CA ILE A 62 -10.10 16.88 11.18
C ILE A 62 -10.38 15.91 12.33
N LYS A 63 -9.79 16.14 13.50
CA LYS A 63 -10.00 15.31 14.70
C LYS A 63 -11.47 15.25 15.10
N ALA A 64 -12.20 16.37 14.96
CA ALA A 64 -13.61 16.44 15.31
C ALA A 64 -14.53 15.54 14.46
N ILE A 65 -14.15 15.21 13.23
CA ILE A 65 -14.91 14.36 12.31
C ILE A 65 -14.28 12.96 12.10
N ASN A 66 -13.13 12.73 12.73
CA ASN A 66 -12.39 11.46 12.67
C ASN A 66 -12.86 10.52 13.78
N THR A 67 -13.14 9.26 13.46
CA THR A 67 -13.68 8.27 14.40
C THR A 67 -12.70 7.88 15.50
N GLN A 68 -11.40 8.10 15.29
CA GLN A 68 -10.34 7.83 16.27
C GLN A 68 -9.79 9.11 16.93
N GLY A 69 -10.30 10.30 16.53
CA GLY A 69 -9.83 11.58 17.04
C GLY A 69 -8.41 11.95 16.59
N GLU A 70 -7.94 11.42 15.47
CA GLU A 70 -6.62 11.65 14.88
C GLU A 70 -6.68 12.52 13.63
N THR A 71 -5.52 13.08 13.22
CA THR A 71 -5.39 13.88 12.00
C THR A 71 -5.07 12.99 10.80
N ASN A 72 -5.80 11.91 10.58
CA ASN A 72 -5.72 11.10 9.35
C ASN A 72 -7.06 11.12 8.60
N LEU A 73 -7.00 10.92 7.29
CA LEU A 73 -8.18 11.03 6.44
C LEU A 73 -8.95 9.70 6.35
N HIS A 74 -8.25 8.58 6.42
CA HIS A 74 -8.88 7.25 6.26
C HIS A 74 -9.83 6.89 7.40
N ASN A 75 -9.70 7.51 8.57
CA ASN A 75 -10.59 7.34 9.73
C ASN A 75 -11.71 8.38 9.82
N ILE A 76 -11.88 9.25 8.81
CA ILE A 76 -13.04 10.14 8.73
C ILE A 76 -14.28 9.30 8.42
N GLY A 77 -15.34 9.46 9.23
CA GLY A 77 -16.57 8.65 9.12
C GLY A 77 -17.21 8.67 7.74
N ALA A 78 -17.09 9.77 6.98
CA ALA A 78 -17.59 9.86 5.61
C ALA A 78 -16.88 8.91 4.64
N PHE A 79 -15.59 8.64 4.82
CA PHE A 79 -14.83 7.67 4.00
C PHE A 79 -15.06 6.22 4.43
N GLN A 80 -15.49 6.00 5.67
CA GLN A 80 -15.82 4.67 6.18
C GLN A 80 -17.23 4.21 5.78
N LEU A 81 -18.04 5.14 5.20
CA LEU A 81 -19.42 4.85 4.81
C LEU A 81 -19.48 3.68 3.81
N LYS A 82 -20.26 2.66 4.17
CA LYS A 82 -20.58 1.50 3.33
C LYS A 82 -19.37 0.64 2.90
N GLY A 83 -18.29 0.60 3.68
CA GLY A 83 -17.14 -0.27 3.35
C GLY A 83 -16.35 0.14 2.11
N LEU A 84 -16.53 1.36 1.59
CA LEU A 84 -15.92 1.79 0.33
C LEU A 84 -14.39 1.71 0.37
N LEU A 85 -13.79 2.04 1.51
CA LEU A 85 -12.33 1.91 1.70
C LEU A 85 -11.89 0.44 1.69
N HIS A 86 -12.61 -0.44 2.37
CA HIS A 86 -12.28 -1.87 2.40
C HIS A 86 -12.42 -2.50 1.01
N LEU A 87 -13.47 -2.15 0.28
CA LEU A 87 -13.65 -2.59 -1.11
C LEU A 87 -12.56 -2.02 -2.04
N GLY A 88 -12.12 -0.78 -1.81
CA GLY A 88 -10.99 -0.18 -2.50
C GLY A 88 -9.69 -0.95 -2.25
N TRP A 89 -9.40 -1.29 -0.99
CA TRP A 89 -8.27 -2.13 -0.62
C TRP A 89 -8.36 -3.53 -1.22
N ALA A 90 -9.55 -4.13 -1.21
CA ALA A 90 -9.79 -5.43 -1.83
C ALA A 90 -9.53 -5.39 -3.34
N ALA A 91 -10.05 -4.38 -4.04
CA ALA A 91 -9.85 -4.21 -5.47
C ALA A 91 -8.36 -4.00 -5.82
N LEU A 92 -7.66 -3.15 -5.04
CA LEU A 92 -6.22 -2.96 -5.20
C LEU A 92 -5.46 -4.26 -4.95
N GLY A 93 -5.79 -5.00 -3.89
CA GLY A 93 -5.17 -6.28 -3.58
C GLY A 93 -5.39 -7.34 -4.67
N LEU A 94 -6.61 -7.41 -5.25
CA LEU A 94 -6.89 -8.27 -6.40
C LEU A 94 -6.09 -7.85 -7.63
N LEU A 95 -6.04 -6.55 -7.93
CA LEU A 95 -5.25 -6.02 -9.05
C LEU A 95 -3.76 -6.37 -8.91
N LEU A 96 -3.17 -6.10 -7.76
CA LEU A 96 -1.75 -6.36 -7.51
C LEU A 96 -1.46 -7.86 -7.39
N GLY A 97 -2.38 -8.64 -6.85
CA GLY A 97 -2.21 -10.09 -6.65
C GLY A 97 -2.42 -10.94 -7.90
N LEU A 98 -3.36 -10.56 -8.76
CA LEU A 98 -3.70 -11.32 -9.98
C LEU A 98 -3.17 -10.68 -11.26
N GLY A 99 -2.92 -9.36 -11.25
CA GLY A 99 -2.57 -8.63 -12.46
C GLY A 99 -1.35 -9.18 -13.19
N SER A 100 -0.31 -9.60 -12.46
CA SER A 100 0.91 -10.18 -13.06
C SER A 100 0.74 -11.58 -13.66
N TRP A 101 -0.37 -12.26 -13.40
CA TRP A 101 -0.73 -13.51 -14.04
C TRP A 101 -1.29 -13.26 -15.45
N ILE A 102 -1.85 -12.06 -15.67
CA ILE A 102 -2.47 -11.64 -16.94
C ILE A 102 -1.48 -10.76 -17.72
N ILE A 103 -0.90 -9.76 -17.08
CA ILE A 103 0.02 -8.80 -17.71
C ILE A 103 1.44 -9.09 -17.22
N LYS A 104 2.28 -9.58 -18.13
CA LYS A 104 3.68 -9.90 -17.83
C LYS A 104 4.55 -8.66 -17.93
N ASP A 105 5.62 -8.64 -17.14
CA ASP A 105 6.71 -7.65 -17.21
C ASP A 105 6.29 -6.18 -17.08
N SER A 106 5.18 -5.92 -16.39
CA SER A 106 4.73 -4.56 -16.08
C SER A 106 5.41 -4.04 -14.79
N PRO A 107 5.99 -2.82 -14.81
CA PRO A 107 6.52 -2.20 -13.58
C PRO A 107 5.42 -1.82 -12.59
N LEU A 108 4.16 -1.73 -13.04
CA LEU A 108 3.01 -1.44 -12.19
C LEU A 108 2.64 -2.64 -11.31
N LEU A 109 2.88 -3.87 -11.78
CA LEU A 109 2.38 -5.08 -11.14
C LEU A 109 3.51 -5.84 -10.44
N PRO A 110 3.31 -6.27 -9.18
CA PRO A 110 4.24 -7.13 -8.46
C PRO A 110 4.44 -8.47 -9.19
N ASP A 111 5.62 -9.08 -9.03
CA ASP A 111 5.87 -10.43 -9.53
C ASP A 111 4.83 -11.41 -8.95
N LYS A 112 4.36 -12.36 -9.78
CA LYS A 112 3.38 -13.38 -9.38
C LYS A 112 3.78 -14.18 -8.11
N LYS A 113 5.07 -14.25 -7.79
CA LYS A 113 5.57 -14.86 -6.55
C LYS A 113 5.14 -14.09 -5.30
N LEU A 114 4.75 -12.82 -5.47
CA LEU A 114 4.29 -11.95 -4.38
C LEU A 114 2.76 -11.90 -4.28
N SER A 115 2.02 -12.64 -5.11
CA SER A 115 0.55 -12.60 -5.19
C SER A 115 -0.12 -12.77 -3.83
N LEU A 116 0.38 -13.67 -2.98
CA LEU A 116 -0.24 -13.96 -1.67
C LEU A 116 -0.20 -12.76 -0.71
N TYR A 117 0.81 -11.90 -0.80
CA TYR A 117 0.88 -10.68 0.02
C TYR A 117 -0.26 -9.69 -0.26
N PHE A 118 -0.91 -9.83 -1.40
CA PHE A 118 -2.02 -8.97 -1.84
C PHE A 118 -3.35 -9.70 -1.83
N LEU A 119 -3.39 -10.98 -2.21
CA LEU A 119 -4.62 -11.77 -2.27
C LEU A 119 -5.18 -12.09 -0.88
N ILE A 120 -4.31 -12.41 0.08
CA ILE A 120 -4.77 -12.70 1.45
C ILE A 120 -5.50 -11.49 2.05
N PRO A 121 -4.92 -10.28 2.06
CA PRO A 121 -5.64 -9.07 2.48
C PRO A 121 -6.91 -8.81 1.68
N ALA A 122 -6.87 -8.94 0.34
CA ALA A 122 -8.04 -8.70 -0.50
C ALA A 122 -9.23 -9.61 -0.14
N ILE A 123 -8.97 -10.91 0.00
CA ILE A 123 -9.99 -11.90 0.39
C ILE A 123 -10.52 -11.58 1.78
N TRP A 124 -9.65 -11.19 2.71
CA TRP A 124 -10.08 -10.82 4.04
C TRP A 124 -11.00 -9.60 4.05
N TYR A 125 -10.64 -8.51 3.35
CA TYR A 125 -11.48 -7.31 3.25
C TYR A 125 -12.85 -7.61 2.63
N ILE A 126 -12.89 -8.43 1.57
CA ILE A 126 -14.15 -8.88 0.96
C ILE A 126 -14.98 -9.67 1.96
N SER A 127 -14.37 -10.69 2.59
CA SER A 127 -15.06 -11.56 3.57
C SER A 127 -15.59 -10.75 4.74
N PHE A 128 -14.82 -9.77 5.20
CA PHE A 128 -15.23 -8.88 6.28
C PHE A 128 -16.48 -8.05 5.93
N GLU A 129 -16.53 -7.43 4.73
CA GLU A 129 -17.68 -6.65 4.31
C GLU A 129 -18.94 -7.50 4.17
N PHE A 130 -18.84 -8.69 3.57
CA PHE A 130 -19.96 -9.63 3.50
C PHE A 130 -20.46 -10.05 4.89
N CYS A 131 -19.55 -10.29 5.81
CA CYS A 131 -19.86 -10.70 7.17
C CYS A 131 -20.52 -9.57 7.95
N ARG A 132 -20.05 -8.34 7.80
CA ARG A 132 -20.59 -7.16 8.47
C ARG A 132 -22.04 -6.90 8.08
N ASP A 133 -22.36 -6.98 6.79
CA ASP A 133 -23.70 -6.74 6.27
C ASP A 133 -24.70 -7.86 6.67
N GLY A 134 -24.21 -9.08 6.92
CA GLY A 134 -24.98 -10.22 7.39
C GLY A 134 -25.30 -10.26 8.90
N GLY A 135 -24.76 -9.33 9.68
CA GLY A 135 -25.11 -9.14 11.10
C GLY A 135 -24.55 -10.16 12.10
N SER A 136 -23.77 -11.14 11.67
CA SER A 136 -23.19 -12.19 12.54
C SER A 136 -21.72 -12.48 12.23
N CYS A 137 -20.89 -11.44 12.30
CA CYS A 137 -19.47 -11.60 12.07
C CYS A 137 -18.71 -11.99 13.34
N PRO A 138 -18.11 -13.20 13.42
CA PRO A 138 -17.25 -13.58 14.55
C PRO A 138 -15.86 -12.90 14.47
N ILE A 139 -15.60 -12.13 13.42
CA ILE A 139 -14.28 -11.51 13.18
C ILE A 139 -14.30 -10.09 13.74
N THR A 140 -13.57 -9.85 14.81
CA THR A 140 -13.35 -8.50 15.34
C THR A 140 -12.32 -7.78 14.46
N VAL A 141 -12.74 -6.72 13.79
CA VAL A 141 -11.98 -6.01 12.75
C VAL A 141 -10.71 -5.37 13.26
N ALA A 142 -10.82 -4.68 14.40
CA ALA A 142 -9.77 -3.79 14.90
C ALA A 142 -8.40 -4.47 15.06
N ASN A 143 -8.37 -5.76 15.42
CA ASN A 143 -7.12 -6.46 15.72
C ASN A 143 -6.46 -7.12 14.50
N HIS A 144 -7.16 -7.23 13.37
CA HIS A 144 -6.64 -7.96 12.21
C HIS A 144 -6.28 -7.04 11.04
N GLN A 145 -6.87 -5.85 10.96
CA GLN A 145 -6.63 -4.89 9.88
C GLN A 145 -5.14 -4.55 9.76
N GLU A 146 -4.48 -4.22 10.85
CA GLU A 146 -3.05 -3.89 10.88
C GLU A 146 -2.15 -5.02 10.31
N ILE A 147 -2.55 -6.30 10.52
CA ILE A 147 -1.81 -7.45 9.98
C ILE A 147 -1.87 -7.44 8.46
N TYR A 148 -3.04 -7.17 7.89
CA TYR A 148 -3.24 -7.18 6.44
C TYR A 148 -2.60 -5.97 5.76
N GLU A 149 -2.64 -4.80 6.38
CA GLU A 149 -1.92 -3.61 5.93
C GLU A 149 -0.40 -3.86 5.95
N PHE A 150 0.10 -4.50 7.00
CA PHE A 150 1.51 -4.89 7.09
C PHE A 150 1.91 -5.90 6.00
N LEU A 151 1.05 -6.89 5.68
CA LEU A 151 1.30 -7.83 4.57
C LEU A 151 1.39 -7.09 3.23
N ILE A 152 0.50 -6.14 2.96
CA ILE A 152 0.55 -5.31 1.75
C ILE A 152 1.85 -4.51 1.71
N ALA A 153 2.26 -3.91 2.82
CA ALA A 153 3.51 -3.15 2.92
C ALA A 153 4.74 -4.03 2.63
N ILE A 154 4.78 -5.28 3.13
CA ILE A 154 5.83 -6.26 2.79
C ILE A 154 5.82 -6.54 1.29
N GLY A 155 4.66 -6.83 0.71
CA GLY A 155 4.51 -7.12 -0.73
C GLY A 155 5.03 -5.98 -1.61
N LEU A 156 4.67 -4.74 -1.28
CA LEU A 156 5.11 -3.54 -1.98
C LEU A 156 6.61 -3.29 -1.83
N PHE A 157 7.16 -3.49 -0.63
CA PHE A 157 8.61 -3.39 -0.41
C PHE A 157 9.38 -4.42 -1.24
N LEU A 158 8.94 -5.68 -1.25
CA LEU A 158 9.57 -6.73 -2.05
C LEU A 158 9.45 -6.45 -3.54
N HIS A 159 8.31 -5.93 -4.01
CA HIS A 159 8.11 -5.52 -5.40
C HIS A 159 9.15 -4.48 -5.83
N THR A 160 9.28 -3.36 -5.10
CA THR A 160 10.22 -2.30 -5.43
C THR A 160 11.67 -2.78 -5.38
N ARG A 161 12.01 -3.62 -4.40
CA ARG A 161 13.36 -4.21 -4.25
C ARG A 161 13.71 -5.14 -5.41
N LEU A 162 12.79 -6.05 -5.78
CA LEU A 162 13.01 -7.00 -6.88
C LEU A 162 13.15 -6.27 -8.22
N TRP A 163 12.31 -5.27 -8.48
CA TRP A 163 12.41 -4.48 -9.70
C TRP A 163 13.73 -3.73 -9.80
N ARG A 164 14.15 -3.06 -8.73
CA ARG A 164 15.44 -2.39 -8.66
C ARG A 164 16.59 -3.35 -8.97
N HIS A 165 16.58 -4.54 -8.37
CA HIS A 165 17.64 -5.54 -8.58
C HIS A 165 17.69 -6.03 -10.03
N ARG A 166 16.54 -6.35 -10.65
CA ARG A 166 16.45 -6.75 -12.06
C ARG A 166 17.04 -5.70 -13.00
N LYS A 167 16.70 -4.43 -12.82
CA LYS A 167 17.22 -3.35 -13.67
C LYS A 167 18.73 -3.16 -13.50
N THR A 168 19.26 -3.33 -12.30
CA THR A 168 20.73 -3.26 -12.08
C THR A 168 21.46 -4.35 -12.84
N ILE A 169 20.97 -5.60 -12.81
CA ILE A 169 21.58 -6.72 -13.56
C ILE A 169 21.53 -6.47 -15.06
N LEU A 170 20.37 -6.04 -15.59
CA LEU A 170 20.20 -5.79 -17.02
C LEU A 170 21.10 -4.65 -17.53
N ASN A 171 21.37 -3.66 -16.71
CA ASN A 171 22.29 -2.58 -17.06
C ASN A 171 23.75 -3.04 -17.11
N HIS A 172 24.17 -3.90 -16.17
CA HIS A 172 25.51 -4.47 -16.21
C HIS A 172 25.75 -5.37 -17.42
N SER A 173 24.76 -6.16 -17.84
CA SER A 173 24.90 -7.05 -19.00
C SER A 173 24.97 -6.32 -20.34
N LYS A 174 24.60 -5.04 -20.42
CA LYS A 174 24.69 -4.22 -21.65
C LYS A 174 26.01 -3.45 -21.78
N THR A 175 26.82 -3.43 -20.71
CA THR A 175 28.11 -2.71 -20.67
C THR A 175 29.33 -3.63 -20.90
N ILE A 176 29.08 -4.93 -21.05
CA ILE A 176 30.03 -5.96 -21.43
C ILE A 176 29.79 -6.35 -22.90
#